data_f55c2109abc22bde94bb986cf8b923cc
#
_entry.id   f55c2109abc22bde94bb986cf8b923cc
#
_cell.length_a   1.000
_cell.length_b   1.000
_cell.length_c   1.000
_cell.angle_alpha   90.00
_cell.angle_beta   90.00
_cell.angle_gamma   90.00
#
_symmetry.space_group_name_H-M   'P 1'
#
loop_
_entity.id
_entity.type
_entity.pdbx_description
1 polymer ?
#
loop_
_entity_poly.entity_id
_entity_poly.type
_entity_poly.pdbx_seq_one_letter_code
_entity_poly.pdbx_strand_id
1 'polypeptide(L)'
;MSRVGTHEARNTSAMADADAVEGGPALFRLVRFWSRRWSNQALTRVTREPDTEQRRVQHIQVVEAVAAALRTGEQAAVTDVAEQLGLDHSGASRMVRDAVAAGYLARGDSTRDRRRVVVQLTRSGRDLLTASHDWQRSCFDQLTAAWNEHDRRQFASYLQRLADETIP
;
A
#
# COMPACT_ATOMS: atom_id res chain seq x y z
N MET A 1 5.82 -49.15 25.76
CA MET A 1 6.20 -47.72 25.87
C MET A 1 6.05 -47.09 24.52
N SER A 2 4.96 -46.38 24.23
CA SER A 2 4.80 -45.44 23.08
C SER A 2 3.37 -44.91 23.05
N ARG A 3 3.05 -43.87 23.79
CA ARG A 3 1.78 -43.13 23.67
C ARG A 3 1.89 -41.63 24.00
N VAL A 4 3.07 -41.03 23.86
CA VAL A 4 3.26 -39.61 24.17
C VAL A 4 3.24 -38.70 22.93
N GLY A 5 3.56 -39.20 21.72
CA GLY A 5 3.74 -38.38 20.54
C GLY A 5 2.45 -37.89 19.85
N THR A 6 1.28 -38.47 20.14
CA THR A 6 0.03 -38.16 19.41
C THR A 6 -0.79 -37.01 20.03
N HIS A 7 -0.50 -36.64 21.27
CA HIS A 7 -1.24 -35.56 21.94
C HIS A 7 -0.64 -34.16 21.63
N GLU A 8 0.67 -34.11 21.50
CA GLU A 8 1.41 -32.85 21.23
C GLU A 8 1.17 -32.33 19.80
N ALA A 9 1.15 -33.24 18.81
CA ALA A 9 0.87 -32.87 17.43
C ALA A 9 -0.58 -32.38 17.21
N ARG A 10 -1.56 -32.94 17.93
CA ARG A 10 -2.97 -32.47 17.87
C ARG A 10 -3.16 -31.12 18.54
N ASN A 11 -2.44 -30.82 19.60
CA ASN A 11 -2.53 -29.55 20.31
C ASN A 11 -1.90 -28.41 19.51
N THR A 12 -0.80 -28.68 18.81
CA THR A 12 -0.14 -27.70 17.91
C THR A 12 -1.01 -27.40 16.68
N SER A 13 -1.70 -28.41 16.12
CA SER A 13 -2.62 -28.20 15.00
C SER A 13 -3.87 -27.40 15.39
N ALA A 14 -4.45 -27.69 16.56
CA ALA A 14 -5.63 -26.96 17.06
C ALA A 14 -5.31 -25.50 17.44
N MET A 15 -4.10 -25.23 17.94
CA MET A 15 -3.62 -23.87 18.20
C MET A 15 -3.38 -23.11 16.87
N ALA A 16 -2.77 -23.74 15.88
CA ALA A 16 -2.54 -23.12 14.57
C ALA A 16 -3.87 -22.83 13.84
N ASP A 17 -4.88 -23.69 13.97
CA ASP A 17 -6.22 -23.44 13.42
C ASP A 17 -6.94 -22.31 14.16
N ALA A 18 -6.81 -22.21 15.49
CA ALA A 18 -7.38 -21.12 16.28
C ALA A 18 -6.73 -19.76 15.93
N ASP A 19 -5.41 -19.72 15.76
CA ASP A 19 -4.67 -18.52 15.36
C ASP A 19 -5.03 -18.08 13.93
N ALA A 20 -5.25 -19.00 13.02
CA ALA A 20 -5.69 -18.71 11.65
C ALA A 20 -7.12 -18.11 11.64
N VAL A 21 -8.01 -18.56 12.51
CA VAL A 21 -9.38 -18.00 12.65
C VAL A 21 -9.34 -16.55 13.14
N GLU A 22 -8.37 -16.17 13.97
CA GLU A 22 -8.24 -14.80 14.50
C GLU A 22 -7.49 -13.85 13.54
N GLY A 23 -6.79 -14.35 12.52
CA GLY A 23 -6.07 -13.54 11.55
C GLY A 23 -6.97 -12.56 10.79
N GLY A 24 -8.15 -13.00 10.37
CA GLY A 24 -9.14 -12.15 9.69
C GLY A 24 -9.60 -10.96 10.56
N PRO A 25 -10.16 -11.19 11.76
CA PRO A 25 -10.52 -10.11 12.68
C PRO A 25 -9.37 -9.16 13.01
N ALA A 26 -8.14 -9.67 13.19
CA ALA A 26 -6.95 -8.87 13.45
C ALA A 26 -6.62 -7.96 12.27
N LEU A 27 -6.62 -8.50 11.03
CA LEU A 27 -6.38 -7.74 9.81
C LEU A 27 -7.39 -6.59 9.66
N PHE A 28 -8.70 -6.88 9.76
CA PHE A 28 -9.72 -5.86 9.63
C PHE A 28 -9.71 -4.84 10.78
N ARG A 29 -9.27 -5.20 11.99
CA ARG A 29 -9.02 -4.26 13.08
C ARG A 29 -7.88 -3.30 12.73
N LEU A 30 -6.78 -3.80 12.17
CA LEU A 30 -5.67 -2.98 11.70
C LEU A 30 -6.10 -2.05 10.57
N VAL A 31 -6.82 -2.55 9.56
CA VAL A 31 -7.34 -1.73 8.45
C VAL A 31 -8.22 -0.59 8.98
N ARG A 32 -9.17 -0.88 9.89
CA ARG A 32 -10.03 0.16 10.51
C ARG A 32 -9.23 1.18 11.33
N PHE A 33 -8.22 0.71 12.07
CA PHE A 33 -7.37 1.58 12.87
C PHE A 33 -6.56 2.52 11.97
N TRP A 34 -5.94 1.99 10.92
CA TRP A 34 -5.08 2.75 10.02
C TRP A 34 -5.85 3.66 9.08
N SER A 35 -7.01 3.24 8.55
CA SER A 35 -7.83 4.05 7.68
C SER A 35 -8.26 5.39 8.31
N ARG A 36 -8.50 5.39 9.62
CA ARG A 36 -8.82 6.61 10.38
C ARG A 36 -7.57 7.41 10.76
N ARG A 37 -6.53 6.72 11.14
CA ARG A 37 -5.32 7.35 11.69
C ARG A 37 -4.38 7.83 10.60
N TRP A 38 -4.34 7.16 9.46
CA TRP A 38 -3.64 7.61 8.26
C TRP A 38 -4.19 8.95 7.76
N SER A 39 -5.51 9.10 7.75
CA SER A 39 -6.15 10.38 7.49
C SER A 39 -5.75 11.47 8.50
N ASN A 40 -5.45 11.12 9.75
CA ASN A 40 -5.19 12.09 10.83
C ASN A 40 -3.71 12.33 11.15
N GLN A 41 -2.78 11.39 10.96
CA GLN A 41 -1.37 11.49 11.41
C GLN A 41 -0.36 11.81 10.30
N ALA A 42 -0.61 11.40 9.08
CA ALA A 42 0.09 11.97 7.93
C ALA A 42 -0.10 13.49 7.93
N LEU A 43 -1.19 13.92 8.53
CA LEU A 43 -1.79 15.23 8.63
C LEU A 43 -1.07 16.17 9.60
N THR A 44 -0.71 15.74 10.76
CA THR A 44 -0.34 16.65 11.88
C THR A 44 1.10 17.15 11.82
N ARG A 45 1.97 16.59 10.99
CA ARG A 45 3.41 16.90 11.04
C ARG A 45 3.91 17.94 10.04
N VAL A 46 3.14 18.35 9.03
CA VAL A 46 3.69 19.17 7.93
C VAL A 46 2.92 20.45 7.60
N THR A 47 1.61 20.58 7.86
CA THR A 47 0.91 21.84 7.55
C THR A 47 -0.29 22.14 8.45
N ARG A 48 -0.55 23.45 8.64
CA ARG A 48 -1.66 24.01 9.45
C ARG A 48 -3.01 24.07 8.70
N GLU A 49 -3.11 23.56 7.45
CA GLU A 49 -4.33 23.66 6.65
C GLU A 49 -4.88 22.26 6.27
N PRO A 50 -6.09 21.89 6.70
CA PRO A 50 -6.68 20.56 6.49
C PRO A 50 -6.83 20.15 5.01
N ASP A 51 -7.11 21.09 4.12
CA ASP A 51 -7.33 20.83 2.70
C ASP A 51 -6.05 20.43 1.95
N THR A 52 -4.92 21.06 2.31
CA THR A 52 -3.61 20.77 1.71
C THR A 52 -3.12 19.36 2.03
N GLU A 53 -3.50 18.85 3.16
CA GLU A 53 -3.06 17.57 3.68
C GLU A 53 -3.84 16.41 3.08
N GLN A 54 -5.15 16.50 2.97
CA GLN A 54 -5.95 15.48 2.28
C GLN A 54 -5.52 15.34 0.83
N ARG A 55 -5.19 16.42 0.16
CA ARG A 55 -4.63 16.42 -1.19
C ARG A 55 -3.28 15.73 -1.25
N ARG A 56 -2.42 15.93 -0.24
CA ARG A 56 -1.11 15.27 -0.18
C ARG A 56 -1.24 13.74 -0.07
N VAL A 57 -2.14 13.25 0.78
CA VAL A 57 -2.44 11.81 0.86
C VAL A 57 -2.92 11.28 -0.48
N GLN A 58 -3.82 11.99 -1.15
CA GLN A 58 -4.29 11.60 -2.49
C GLN A 58 -3.15 11.58 -3.52
N HIS A 59 -2.24 12.55 -3.48
CA HIS A 59 -1.07 12.56 -4.37
C HIS A 59 -0.14 11.38 -4.12
N ILE A 60 0.10 11.01 -2.85
CA ILE A 60 0.87 9.82 -2.49
C ILE A 60 0.18 8.56 -3.07
N GLN A 61 -1.11 8.39 -2.84
CA GLN A 61 -1.87 7.24 -3.34
C GLN A 61 -1.77 7.10 -4.87
N VAL A 62 -1.92 8.20 -5.60
CA VAL A 62 -1.82 8.19 -7.07
C VAL A 62 -0.40 7.90 -7.54
N VAL A 63 0.60 8.47 -6.90
CA VAL A 63 2.02 8.23 -7.22
C VAL A 63 2.39 6.77 -6.98
N GLU A 64 1.93 6.19 -5.86
CA GLU A 64 2.09 4.76 -5.54
C GLU A 64 1.39 3.86 -6.58
N ALA A 65 0.16 4.20 -6.97
CA ALA A 65 -0.60 3.44 -7.98
C ALA A 65 0.08 3.48 -9.36
N VAL A 66 0.58 4.65 -9.79
CA VAL A 66 1.35 4.77 -11.03
C VAL A 66 2.65 3.96 -10.96
N ALA A 67 3.36 4.00 -9.81
CA ALA A 67 4.57 3.21 -9.61
C ALA A 67 4.28 1.71 -9.63
N ALA A 68 3.14 1.27 -9.06
CA ALA A 68 2.70 -0.12 -9.11
C ALA A 68 2.41 -0.56 -10.55
N ALA A 69 1.62 0.19 -11.29
CA ALA A 69 1.30 -0.09 -12.69
C ALA A 69 2.57 -0.18 -13.58
N LEU A 70 3.58 0.66 -13.31
CA LEU A 70 4.85 0.63 -14.03
C LEU A 70 5.74 -0.58 -13.67
N ARG A 71 5.49 -1.27 -12.54
CA ARG A 71 6.20 -2.53 -12.22
C ARG A 71 5.67 -3.71 -13.01
N THR A 72 4.37 -3.72 -13.31
CA THR A 72 3.69 -4.81 -14.03
C THR A 72 3.59 -4.56 -15.53
N GLY A 73 3.69 -3.29 -15.97
CA GLY A 73 3.57 -2.86 -17.36
C GLY A 73 4.63 -1.84 -17.77
N GLU A 74 4.81 -1.67 -19.08
CA GLU A 74 5.73 -0.67 -19.62
C GLU A 74 5.19 0.76 -19.53
N GLN A 75 3.87 0.91 -19.42
CA GLN A 75 3.17 2.19 -19.40
C GLN A 75 2.03 2.14 -18.39
N ALA A 76 1.81 3.21 -17.67
CA ALA A 76 0.67 3.37 -16.78
C ALA A 76 -0.39 4.27 -17.44
N ALA A 77 -1.64 3.84 -17.46
CA ALA A 77 -2.78 4.63 -17.90
C ALA A 77 -3.70 4.97 -16.70
N VAL A 78 -4.65 5.88 -16.92
CA VAL A 78 -5.64 6.23 -15.87
C VAL A 78 -6.47 5.02 -15.43
N THR A 79 -6.72 4.07 -16.34
CA THR A 79 -7.42 2.81 -16.05
C THR A 79 -6.66 1.96 -15.04
N ASP A 80 -5.34 1.87 -15.21
CA ASP A 80 -4.49 1.07 -14.32
C ASP A 80 -4.44 1.70 -12.92
N VAL A 81 -4.43 3.05 -12.85
CA VAL A 81 -4.56 3.78 -11.57
C VAL A 81 -5.92 3.55 -10.92
N ALA A 82 -7.00 3.52 -11.71
CA ALA A 82 -8.35 3.26 -11.20
C ALA A 82 -8.44 1.87 -10.57
N GLU A 83 -7.89 0.85 -11.23
CA GLU A 83 -7.84 -0.53 -10.76
C GLU A 83 -7.03 -0.65 -9.47
N GLN A 84 -5.82 -0.09 -9.44
CA GLN A 84 -4.94 -0.08 -8.25
C GLN A 84 -5.57 0.59 -7.03
N LEU A 85 -6.37 1.63 -7.24
CA LEU A 85 -7.00 2.39 -6.15
C LEU A 85 -8.43 1.91 -5.82
N GLY A 86 -8.98 0.95 -6.57
CA GLY A 86 -10.38 0.52 -6.42
C GLY A 86 -11.38 1.64 -6.70
N LEU A 87 -11.08 2.53 -7.64
CA LEU A 87 -11.89 3.69 -8.00
C LEU A 87 -12.55 3.52 -9.37
N ASP A 88 -13.62 4.28 -9.61
CA ASP A 88 -14.12 4.48 -10.96
C ASP A 88 -13.14 5.34 -11.79
N HIS A 89 -13.24 5.25 -13.11
CA HIS A 89 -12.39 6.01 -14.02
C HIS A 89 -12.46 7.52 -13.81
N SER A 90 -13.61 8.05 -13.42
CA SER A 90 -13.78 9.49 -13.21
C SER A 90 -13.08 9.98 -11.95
N GLY A 91 -13.13 9.19 -10.88
CA GLY A 91 -12.40 9.42 -9.64
C GLY A 91 -10.89 9.40 -9.83
N ALA A 92 -10.38 8.34 -10.48
CA ALA A 92 -8.97 8.22 -10.81
C ALA A 92 -8.49 9.35 -11.74
N SER A 93 -9.28 9.71 -12.77
CA SER A 93 -8.95 10.81 -13.68
C SER A 93 -8.83 12.16 -12.97
N ARG A 94 -9.68 12.43 -11.97
CA ARG A 94 -9.56 13.66 -11.16
C ARG A 94 -8.29 13.65 -10.33
N MET A 95 -8.01 12.56 -9.62
CA MET A 95 -6.80 12.44 -8.78
C MET A 95 -5.53 12.55 -9.62
N VAL A 96 -5.47 11.89 -10.79
CA VAL A 96 -4.35 12.01 -11.72
C VAL A 96 -4.17 13.45 -12.21
N ARG A 97 -5.26 14.15 -12.56
CA ARG A 97 -5.20 15.55 -12.99
C ARG A 97 -4.65 16.46 -11.90
N ASP A 98 -5.06 16.25 -10.66
CA ASP A 98 -4.61 17.02 -9.52
C ASP A 98 -3.12 16.75 -9.23
N ALA A 99 -2.67 15.50 -9.34
CA ALA A 99 -1.25 15.14 -9.21
C ALA A 99 -0.39 15.70 -10.35
N VAL A 100 -0.92 15.79 -11.58
CA VAL A 100 -0.26 16.46 -12.72
C VAL A 100 -0.16 17.97 -12.46
N ALA A 101 -1.23 18.62 -11.99
CA ALA A 101 -1.22 20.03 -11.65
C ALA A 101 -0.24 20.36 -10.52
N ALA A 102 -0.08 19.43 -9.56
CA ALA A 102 0.91 19.53 -8.48
C ALA A 102 2.36 19.21 -8.92
N GLY A 103 2.56 18.77 -10.16
CA GLY A 103 3.89 18.47 -10.71
C GLY A 103 4.48 17.13 -10.34
N TYR A 104 3.71 16.22 -9.73
CA TYR A 104 4.16 14.87 -9.37
C TYR A 104 4.09 13.89 -10.54
N LEU A 105 3.13 14.11 -11.44
CA LEU A 105 2.95 13.31 -12.64
C LEU A 105 3.09 14.17 -13.89
N ALA A 106 3.46 13.53 -15.00
CA ALA A 106 3.40 14.09 -16.35
C ALA A 106 2.51 13.21 -17.20
N ARG A 107 1.78 13.83 -18.15
CA ARG A 107 1.05 13.12 -19.19
C ARG A 107 1.96 12.94 -20.41
N GLY A 108 1.83 11.80 -21.05
CA GLY A 108 2.50 11.50 -22.30
C GLY A 108 1.58 10.74 -23.24
N ASP A 109 2.00 10.64 -24.48
CA ASP A 109 1.32 9.81 -25.47
C ASP A 109 1.82 8.37 -25.36
N SER A 110 0.93 7.41 -25.50
CA SER A 110 1.32 6.01 -25.54
C SER A 110 2.12 5.72 -26.82
N THR A 111 3.22 5.00 -26.66
CA THR A 111 4.01 4.50 -27.81
C THR A 111 3.31 3.37 -28.56
N ARG A 112 2.34 2.70 -27.93
CA ARG A 112 1.60 1.56 -28.51
C ARG A 112 0.27 1.98 -29.13
N ASP A 113 -0.42 2.95 -28.50
CA ASP A 113 -1.71 3.46 -28.99
C ASP A 113 -1.80 4.96 -28.74
N ARG A 114 -1.71 5.75 -29.80
CA ARG A 114 -1.80 7.22 -29.76
C ARG A 114 -3.12 7.76 -29.18
N ARG A 115 -4.13 6.90 -29.00
CA ARG A 115 -5.41 7.27 -28.37
C ARG A 115 -5.39 7.14 -26.84
N ARG A 116 -4.37 6.46 -26.28
CA ARG A 116 -4.23 6.29 -24.83
C ARG A 116 -3.29 7.34 -24.26
N VAL A 117 -3.79 8.09 -23.30
CA VAL A 117 -2.99 8.98 -22.48
C VAL A 117 -2.32 8.14 -21.39
N VAL A 118 -1.00 8.17 -21.36
CA VAL A 118 -0.21 7.53 -20.30
C VAL A 118 0.23 8.56 -19.28
N VAL A 119 0.51 8.09 -18.08
CA VAL A 119 1.02 8.90 -16.98
C VAL A 119 2.39 8.37 -16.55
N GLN A 120 3.27 9.29 -16.22
CA GLN A 120 4.63 9.00 -15.79
C GLN A 120 4.97 9.78 -14.53
N LEU A 121 5.84 9.23 -13.70
CA LEU A 121 6.38 9.93 -12.54
C LEU A 121 7.38 11.01 -13.00
N THR A 122 7.18 12.23 -12.54
CA THR A 122 8.20 13.28 -12.65
C THR A 122 9.34 13.01 -11.65
N ARG A 123 10.37 13.86 -11.64
CA ARG A 123 11.39 13.83 -10.56
C ARG A 123 10.73 14.04 -9.20
N SER A 124 9.90 15.07 -9.07
CA SER A 124 9.19 15.35 -7.80
C SER A 124 8.26 14.21 -7.39
N GLY A 125 7.64 13.51 -8.34
CA GLY A 125 6.85 12.31 -8.06
C GLY A 125 7.69 11.17 -7.51
N ARG A 126 8.87 10.92 -8.07
CA ARG A 126 9.80 9.92 -7.54
C ARG A 126 10.35 10.28 -6.17
N ASP A 127 10.64 11.55 -5.93
CA ASP A 127 11.08 12.03 -4.63
C ASP A 127 9.97 11.86 -3.56
N LEU A 128 8.71 12.15 -3.92
CA LEU A 128 7.54 11.90 -3.07
C LEU A 128 7.36 10.42 -2.75
N LEU A 129 7.49 9.54 -3.75
CA LEU A 129 7.40 8.09 -3.60
C LEU A 129 8.48 7.57 -2.65
N THR A 130 9.73 8.01 -2.83
CA THR A 130 10.85 7.63 -1.96
C THR A 130 10.59 8.05 -0.51
N ALA A 131 10.17 9.30 -0.30
CA ALA A 131 9.84 9.79 1.03
C ALA A 131 8.67 9.03 1.69
N SER A 132 7.66 8.63 0.88
CA SER A 132 6.56 7.78 1.34
C SER A 132 7.07 6.42 1.80
N HIS A 133 7.89 5.75 1.01
CA HIS A 133 8.44 4.45 1.33
C HIS A 133 9.37 4.49 2.54
N ASP A 134 10.19 5.54 2.70
CA ASP A 134 11.06 5.72 3.87
C ASP A 134 10.23 5.86 5.15
N TRP A 135 9.16 6.65 5.08
CA TRP A 135 8.24 6.80 6.19
C TRP A 135 7.52 5.47 6.52
N GLN A 136 7.04 4.74 5.52
CA GLN A 136 6.39 3.43 5.71
C GLN A 136 7.34 2.43 6.36
N ARG A 137 8.61 2.37 5.93
CA ARG A 137 9.65 1.54 6.56
C ARG A 137 9.87 1.91 8.02
N SER A 138 10.00 3.20 8.31
CA SER A 138 10.15 3.69 9.68
C SER A 138 8.94 3.32 10.56
N CYS A 139 7.72 3.41 10.03
CA CYS A 139 6.52 2.97 10.74
C CYS A 139 6.55 1.47 11.04
N PHE A 140 6.91 0.64 10.05
CA PHE A 140 7.04 -0.80 10.24
C PHE A 140 8.06 -1.13 11.33
N ASP A 141 9.24 -0.50 11.28
CA ASP A 141 10.30 -0.69 12.27
C ASP A 141 9.83 -0.32 13.69
N GLN A 142 9.12 0.80 13.84
CA GLN A 142 8.59 1.22 15.13
C GLN A 142 7.51 0.27 15.67
N LEU A 143 6.61 -0.20 14.80
CA LEU A 143 5.53 -1.10 15.19
C LEU A 143 6.03 -2.49 15.59
N THR A 144 7.15 -2.91 15.03
CA THR A 144 7.75 -4.23 15.27
C THR A 144 9.02 -4.16 16.13
N ALA A 145 9.31 -3.01 16.76
CA ALA A 145 10.54 -2.78 17.50
C ALA A 145 10.78 -3.77 18.66
N ALA A 146 9.70 -4.26 19.28
CA ALA A 146 9.78 -5.25 20.37
C ALA A 146 9.88 -6.70 19.87
N TRP A 147 9.77 -6.94 18.58
CA TRP A 147 9.81 -8.28 17.99
C TRP A 147 11.26 -8.73 17.75
N ASN A 148 11.50 -10.03 17.81
CA ASN A 148 12.77 -10.57 17.37
C ASN A 148 12.93 -10.46 15.86
N GLU A 149 14.15 -10.55 15.39
CA GLU A 149 14.48 -10.34 13.96
C GLU A 149 13.87 -11.39 13.03
N HIS A 150 13.74 -12.64 13.50
CA HIS A 150 13.11 -13.71 12.72
C HIS A 150 11.66 -13.41 12.44
N ASP A 151 10.87 -13.08 13.48
CA ASP A 151 9.45 -12.77 13.36
C ASP A 151 9.21 -11.51 12.51
N ARG A 152 10.07 -10.49 12.65
CA ARG A 152 9.99 -9.29 11.82
C ARG A 152 10.16 -9.60 10.33
N ARG A 153 11.17 -10.41 9.99
CA ARG A 153 11.42 -10.81 8.60
C ARG A 153 10.29 -11.68 8.06
N GLN A 154 9.81 -12.62 8.85
CA GLN A 154 8.73 -13.50 8.46
C GLN A 154 7.42 -12.74 8.24
N PHE A 155 7.09 -11.82 9.13
CA PHE A 155 5.92 -10.96 8.99
C PHE A 155 6.03 -10.05 7.75
N ALA A 156 7.17 -9.43 7.49
CA ALA A 156 7.39 -8.65 6.28
C ALA A 156 7.17 -9.49 5.00
N SER A 157 7.67 -10.73 4.98
CA SER A 157 7.47 -11.67 3.87
C SER A 157 5.99 -12.04 3.66
N TYR A 158 5.24 -12.26 4.74
CA TYR A 158 3.82 -12.56 4.65
C TYR A 158 2.99 -11.36 4.20
N LEU A 159 3.33 -10.15 4.66
CA LEU A 159 2.69 -8.92 4.18
C LEU A 159 2.95 -8.69 2.69
N GLN A 160 4.19 -8.92 2.23
CA GLN A 160 4.53 -8.81 0.82
C GLN A 160 3.72 -9.81 -0.01
N ARG A 161 3.70 -11.08 0.39
CA ARG A 161 2.92 -12.10 -0.31
C ARG A 161 1.43 -11.77 -0.35
N LEU A 162 0.86 -11.32 0.78
CA LEU A 162 -0.54 -10.92 0.85
C LEU A 162 -0.83 -9.74 -0.10
N ALA A 163 0.05 -8.75 -0.16
CA ALA A 163 -0.09 -7.63 -1.08
C ALA A 163 -0.03 -8.08 -2.53
N ASP A 164 0.96 -8.91 -2.89
CA ASP A 164 1.16 -9.41 -4.27
C ASP A 164 0.00 -10.31 -4.76
N GLU A 165 -0.65 -11.05 -3.84
CA GLU A 165 -1.79 -11.90 -4.15
C GLU A 165 -3.14 -11.13 -4.18
N THR A 166 -3.20 -9.93 -3.59
CA THR A 166 -4.46 -9.18 -3.41
C THR A 166 -4.56 -7.98 -4.33
N ILE A 167 -3.45 -7.32 -4.59
CA ILE A 167 -3.41 -6.07 -5.37
C ILE A 167 -3.01 -6.42 -6.81
N PRO A 168 -3.83 -6.07 -7.83
CA PRO A 168 -3.60 -6.40 -9.23
C PRO A 168 -2.35 -5.74 -9.81
#